data_9491c7bb0243c9d60962062ccbc488f2
#
_entry.id   9491c7bb0243c9d60962062ccbc488f2
#
_cell.length_a   1.000
_cell.length_b   1.000
_cell.length_c   1.000
_cell.angle_alpha   90.00
_cell.angle_beta   90.00
_cell.angle_gamma   90.00
#
_symmetry.space_group_name_H-M   'P 1'
#
loop_
_entity.id
_entity.type
_entity.pdbx_description
1 polymer ?
#
loop_
_entity_poly.entity_id
_entity_poly.type
_entity_poly.pdbx_seq_one_letter_code
_entity_poly.pdbx_strand_id
1 'polypeptide(L)'
;MRVLNICNLKGGVGKTITSVNLAYVIAHVHKMRVLVIDNDKQGNTSRFFGVHSYDHPSVADLMTGAKSVKDVIRESIHAGIDCIPANMTLLSANKAVLMDTMHPQQTRLKTAIAEVAGEYDYCIIDNAPDENMSVINALAAGDDVIIPVKVDQFTFDGVDEMIQCVRQVRDNFNVRLTFRGCVITSYRGNEVNVQGAAYLKQMEKYRLMQTHISWTAKVDESTFAKRPIMVHSPRCWAARDYKRLAHEYLTMIGDQCVAPAEGKG
;
A
#
# COMPACT_ATOMS: atom_id res chain seq x y z
N MET A 1 14.61 7.30 -1.54
CA MET A 1 13.31 6.71 -1.10
C MET A 1 12.62 6.07 -2.29
N ARG A 2 12.21 4.81 -2.18
CA ARG A 2 11.41 4.11 -3.19
C ARG A 2 9.94 4.11 -2.79
N VAL A 3 9.03 4.42 -3.72
CA VAL A 3 7.61 4.59 -3.43
C VAL A 3 6.81 3.42 -3.98
N LEU A 4 6.19 2.63 -3.09
CA LEU A 4 5.33 1.49 -3.40
C LEU A 4 3.86 1.84 -3.16
N ASN A 5 3.02 1.73 -4.19
CA ASN A 5 1.59 1.86 -4.07
C ASN A 5 0.91 0.50 -3.87
N ILE A 6 0.05 0.40 -2.86
CA ILE A 6 -0.88 -0.70 -2.68
C ILE A 6 -2.27 -0.20 -3.07
N CYS A 7 -2.81 -0.68 -4.16
CA CYS A 7 -4.07 -0.17 -4.70
C CYS A 7 -4.94 -1.28 -5.30
N ASN A 8 -6.24 -1.09 -5.26
CA ASN A 8 -7.26 -1.85 -5.98
C ASN A 8 -8.57 -1.08 -5.83
N LEU A 9 -9.38 -1.02 -6.87
CA LEU A 9 -10.70 -0.36 -6.85
C LEU A 9 -11.71 -1.10 -5.98
N LYS A 10 -11.49 -2.38 -5.72
CA LYS A 10 -12.36 -3.18 -4.87
C LYS A 10 -12.06 -2.98 -3.38
N GLY A 11 -13.12 -2.81 -2.58
CA GLY A 11 -13.05 -2.79 -1.12
C GLY A 11 -12.83 -4.20 -0.55
N GLY A 12 -12.21 -4.31 0.64
CA GLY A 12 -12.09 -5.58 1.37
C GLY A 12 -11.11 -6.61 0.79
N VAL A 13 -10.26 -6.22 -0.16
CA VAL A 13 -9.24 -7.10 -0.77
C VAL A 13 -7.91 -7.14 0.01
N GLY A 14 -7.84 -6.50 1.17
CA GLY A 14 -6.66 -6.54 2.03
C GLY A 14 -5.59 -5.49 1.71
N LYS A 15 -5.93 -4.35 1.07
CA LYS A 15 -4.97 -3.25 0.82
C LYS A 15 -4.28 -2.80 2.10
N THR A 16 -5.05 -2.27 3.04
CA THR A 16 -4.54 -1.74 4.32
C THR A 16 -3.71 -2.75 5.09
N ILE A 17 -4.20 -3.99 5.23
CA ILE A 17 -3.46 -5.00 5.97
C ILE A 17 -2.17 -5.41 5.24
N THR A 18 -2.14 -5.35 3.92
CA THR A 18 -0.92 -5.57 3.14
C THR A 18 0.06 -4.42 3.32
N SER A 19 -0.41 -3.17 3.25
CA SER A 19 0.40 -1.96 3.44
C SER A 19 1.09 -1.95 4.82
N VAL A 20 0.33 -2.17 5.89
CA VAL A 20 0.87 -2.11 7.26
C VAL A 20 1.83 -3.26 7.55
N ASN A 21 1.57 -4.48 7.05
CA ASN A 21 2.46 -5.61 7.27
C ASN A 21 3.72 -5.55 6.41
N LEU A 22 3.65 -5.09 5.15
CA LEU A 22 4.85 -4.83 4.35
C LEU A 22 5.72 -3.75 4.98
N ALA A 23 5.12 -2.63 5.43
CA ALA A 23 5.84 -1.57 6.15
C ALA A 23 6.58 -2.14 7.37
N TYR A 24 5.90 -2.95 8.16
CA TYR A 24 6.50 -3.56 9.33
C TYR A 24 7.65 -4.53 8.99
N VAL A 25 7.48 -5.38 7.97
CA VAL A 25 8.55 -6.30 7.55
C VAL A 25 9.76 -5.54 7.04
N ILE A 26 9.56 -4.54 6.18
CA ILE A 26 10.64 -3.72 5.62
C ILE A 26 11.38 -2.98 6.74
N ALA A 27 10.66 -2.38 7.69
CA ALA A 27 11.27 -1.66 8.80
C ALA A 27 11.99 -2.58 9.79
N HIS A 28 11.37 -3.68 10.23
CA HIS A 28 11.87 -4.45 11.36
C HIS A 28 12.71 -5.67 10.97
N VAL A 29 12.44 -6.30 9.82
CA VAL A 29 13.22 -7.44 9.33
C VAL A 29 14.39 -6.95 8.48
N HIS A 30 14.13 -6.03 7.54
CA HIS A 30 15.16 -5.50 6.64
C HIS A 30 15.86 -4.25 7.17
N LYS A 31 15.44 -3.69 8.33
CA LYS A 31 16.09 -2.56 9.02
C LYS A 31 16.15 -1.28 8.19
N MET A 32 15.13 -1.03 7.39
CA MET A 32 15.00 0.14 6.54
C MET A 32 14.06 1.18 7.18
N ARG A 33 14.25 2.47 6.89
CA ARG A 33 13.38 3.54 7.35
C ARG A 33 12.17 3.63 6.43
N VAL A 34 10.97 3.55 6.98
CA VAL A 34 9.73 3.48 6.21
C VAL A 34 8.81 4.64 6.54
N LEU A 35 8.38 5.37 5.50
CA LEU A 35 7.25 6.28 5.56
C LEU A 35 6.00 5.54 5.06
N VAL A 36 4.90 5.63 5.79
CA VAL A 36 3.59 5.14 5.32
C VAL A 36 2.70 6.35 5.06
N ILE A 37 2.00 6.34 3.93
CA ILE A 37 0.98 7.35 3.62
C ILE A 37 -0.38 6.65 3.60
N ASP A 38 -1.25 7.05 4.50
CA ASP A 38 -2.67 6.71 4.42
C ASP A 38 -3.33 7.61 3.39
N ASN A 39 -3.80 7.03 2.31
CA ASN A 39 -4.44 7.74 1.21
C ASN A 39 -5.91 7.34 1.04
N ASP A 40 -6.52 6.90 2.14
CA ASP A 40 -7.95 6.62 2.24
C ASP A 40 -8.60 7.55 3.28
N LYS A 41 -9.66 8.27 2.88
CA LYS A 41 -10.47 9.12 3.77
C LYS A 41 -10.98 8.39 5.02
N GLN A 42 -11.08 7.05 4.98
CA GLN A 42 -11.48 6.25 6.14
C GLN A 42 -10.42 6.25 7.24
N GLY A 43 -9.16 6.51 6.94
CA GLY A 43 -8.09 6.63 7.92
C GLY A 43 -7.74 5.32 8.65
N ASN A 44 -7.93 4.17 8.01
CA ASN A 44 -7.72 2.87 8.65
C ASN A 44 -6.24 2.59 8.95
N THR A 45 -5.35 2.92 8.03
CA THR A 45 -3.90 2.85 8.22
C THR A 45 -3.45 3.82 9.31
N SER A 46 -3.99 5.03 9.34
CA SER A 46 -3.74 6.03 10.39
C SER A 46 -4.16 5.53 11.77
N ARG A 47 -5.32 4.86 11.87
CA ARG A 47 -5.80 4.26 13.13
C ARG A 47 -4.91 3.10 13.58
N PHE A 48 -4.43 2.30 12.63
CA PHE A 48 -3.53 1.18 12.90
C PHE A 48 -2.20 1.67 13.49
N PHE A 49 -1.63 2.73 12.92
CA PHE A 49 -0.38 3.33 13.39
C PHE A 49 -0.53 4.30 14.56
N GLY A 50 -1.75 4.51 15.06
CA GLY A 50 -2.02 5.34 16.23
C GLY A 50 -1.95 6.85 16.00
N VAL A 51 -1.99 7.30 14.74
CA VAL A 51 -1.81 8.71 14.36
C VAL A 51 -3.06 9.38 13.78
N HIS A 52 -4.20 8.69 13.77
CA HIS A 52 -5.45 9.26 13.28
C HIS A 52 -5.93 10.39 14.17
N SER A 53 -6.19 11.57 13.58
CA SER A 53 -6.68 12.75 14.28
C SER A 53 -7.43 13.68 13.31
N TYR A 54 -8.29 14.55 13.87
CA TYR A 54 -8.84 15.72 13.18
C TYR A 54 -8.19 17.02 13.64
N ASP A 55 -7.44 16.99 14.73
CA ASP A 55 -6.80 18.18 15.32
C ASP A 55 -5.41 18.44 14.72
N HIS A 56 -4.90 17.51 13.94
CA HIS A 56 -3.58 17.59 13.32
C HIS A 56 -3.66 17.52 11.80
N PRO A 57 -2.70 18.15 11.09
CA PRO A 57 -2.61 18.06 9.64
C PRO A 57 -2.54 16.62 9.12
N SER A 58 -3.07 16.42 7.93
CA SER A 58 -3.23 15.12 7.27
C SER A 58 -2.75 15.18 5.80
N VAL A 59 -2.82 14.06 5.08
CA VAL A 59 -2.54 14.02 3.64
C VAL A 59 -3.40 15.00 2.84
N ALA A 60 -4.59 15.37 3.34
CA ALA A 60 -5.44 16.40 2.74
C ALA A 60 -4.75 17.77 2.67
N ASP A 61 -3.99 18.13 3.71
CA ASP A 61 -3.27 19.39 3.79
C ASP A 61 -2.08 19.42 2.81
N LEU A 62 -1.44 18.26 2.57
CA LEU A 62 -0.43 18.13 1.51
C LEU A 62 -1.05 18.28 0.13
N MET A 63 -2.18 17.64 -0.10
CA MET A 63 -2.88 17.67 -1.39
C MET A 63 -3.36 19.08 -1.75
N THR A 64 -3.73 19.89 -0.77
CA THR A 64 -4.13 21.29 -0.99
C THR A 64 -2.97 22.28 -0.95
N GLY A 65 -1.78 21.86 -0.53
CA GLY A 65 -0.63 22.74 -0.33
C GLY A 65 -0.73 23.62 0.94
N ALA A 66 -1.64 23.31 1.85
CA ALA A 66 -1.86 24.07 3.09
C ALA A 66 -0.75 23.85 4.13
N LYS A 67 -0.05 22.71 4.06
CA LYS A 67 1.05 22.36 4.99
C LYS A 67 2.20 21.70 4.24
N SER A 68 3.42 21.84 4.79
CA SER A 68 4.59 21.11 4.30
C SER A 68 4.53 19.63 4.72
N VAL A 69 5.28 18.77 4.04
CA VAL A 69 5.35 17.35 4.38
C VAL A 69 5.85 17.12 5.81
N LYS A 70 6.81 17.93 6.28
CA LYS A 70 7.36 17.84 7.64
C LYS A 70 6.34 18.18 8.73
N ASP A 71 5.39 19.06 8.44
CA ASP A 71 4.31 19.41 9.37
C ASP A 71 3.27 18.28 9.51
N VAL A 72 3.21 17.37 8.53
CA VAL A 72 2.17 16.33 8.46
C VAL A 72 2.69 14.97 8.93
N ILE A 73 3.99 14.67 8.78
CA ILE A 73 4.57 13.41 9.23
C ILE A 73 4.41 13.26 10.76
N ARG A 74 4.04 12.07 11.20
CA ARG A 74 3.90 11.67 12.61
C ARG A 74 4.66 10.38 12.86
N GLU A 75 5.37 10.34 13.99
CA GLU A 75 5.91 9.09 14.51
C GLU A 75 4.76 8.11 14.83
N SER A 76 4.89 6.87 14.38
CA SER A 76 3.91 5.85 14.68
C SER A 76 4.23 5.12 15.99
N ILE A 77 3.25 4.34 16.47
CA ILE A 77 3.46 3.46 17.64
C ILE A 77 4.44 2.30 17.35
N HIS A 78 4.92 2.17 16.12
CA HIS A 78 5.89 1.16 15.70
C HIS A 78 7.20 1.83 15.27
N ALA A 79 8.25 1.67 16.08
CA ALA A 79 9.56 2.29 15.84
C ALA A 79 10.08 2.02 14.40
N GLY A 80 10.71 3.04 13.79
CA GLY A 80 11.25 2.95 12.43
C GLY A 80 10.20 3.08 11.30
N ILE A 81 8.97 3.40 11.67
CA ILE A 81 7.88 3.69 10.73
C ILE A 81 7.24 5.01 11.11
N ASP A 82 7.29 5.97 10.19
CA ASP A 82 6.52 7.21 10.31
C ASP A 82 5.31 7.16 9.38
N CYS A 83 4.28 7.97 9.70
CA CYS A 83 3.04 7.94 8.96
C CYS A 83 2.54 9.35 8.63
N ILE A 84 2.10 9.54 7.40
CA ILE A 84 1.28 10.68 6.99
C ILE A 84 -0.18 10.21 7.11
N PRO A 85 -0.94 10.77 8.08
CA PRO A 85 -2.29 10.31 8.36
C PRO A 85 -3.32 10.82 7.35
N ALA A 86 -4.45 10.11 7.26
CA ALA A 86 -5.65 10.55 6.58
C ALA A 86 -6.85 10.61 7.53
N ASN A 87 -7.83 11.40 7.14
CA ASN A 87 -9.17 11.46 7.71
C ASN A 87 -10.18 11.93 6.65
N MET A 88 -11.43 12.14 7.03
CA MET A 88 -12.51 12.52 6.10
C MET A 88 -12.27 13.84 5.36
N THR A 89 -11.34 14.71 5.80
CA THR A 89 -10.99 15.95 5.09
C THR A 89 -10.40 15.70 3.70
N LEU A 90 -9.83 14.50 3.47
CA LEU A 90 -9.31 14.10 2.16
C LEU A 90 -10.41 14.12 1.08
N LEU A 91 -11.68 13.90 1.44
CA LEU A 91 -12.79 14.01 0.48
C LEU A 91 -12.93 15.43 -0.07
N SER A 92 -12.84 16.44 0.80
CA SER A 92 -12.89 17.85 0.40
C SER A 92 -11.63 18.27 -0.35
N ALA A 93 -10.46 17.77 0.07
CA ALA A 93 -9.20 18.03 -0.60
C ALA A 93 -9.19 17.48 -2.05
N ASN A 94 -9.71 16.28 -2.29
CA ASN A 94 -9.85 15.73 -3.64
C ASN A 94 -10.68 16.66 -4.56
N LYS A 95 -11.79 17.20 -4.04
CA LYS A 95 -12.62 18.17 -4.80
C LYS A 95 -11.89 19.47 -5.05
N ALA A 96 -11.21 20.02 -4.03
CA ALA A 96 -10.44 21.25 -4.15
C ALA A 96 -9.31 21.11 -5.20
N VAL A 97 -8.57 19.99 -5.18
CA VAL A 97 -7.51 19.72 -6.16
C VAL A 97 -8.07 19.61 -7.57
N LEU A 98 -9.21 18.92 -7.76
CA LEU A 98 -9.83 18.76 -9.07
C LEU A 98 -10.29 20.11 -9.67
N MET A 99 -10.69 21.06 -8.80
CA MET A 99 -11.14 22.39 -9.23
C MET A 99 -10.01 23.41 -9.35
N ASP A 100 -8.80 23.09 -8.89
CA ASP A 100 -7.65 23.99 -8.98
C ASP A 100 -7.04 23.97 -10.39
N THR A 101 -7.28 25.01 -11.15
CA THR A 101 -6.71 25.18 -12.50
C THR A 101 -5.40 25.95 -12.52
N MET A 102 -4.94 26.45 -11.38
CA MET A 102 -3.73 27.29 -11.28
C MET A 102 -2.47 26.49 -11.00
N HIS A 103 -2.61 25.30 -10.39
CA HIS A 103 -1.48 24.46 -9.99
C HIS A 103 -1.63 23.04 -10.55
N PRO A 104 -0.52 22.28 -10.72
CA PRO A 104 -0.58 20.89 -11.14
C PRO A 104 -1.46 20.07 -10.20
N GLN A 105 -2.42 19.34 -10.77
CA GLN A 105 -3.39 18.56 -10.00
C GLN A 105 -2.85 17.17 -9.63
N GLN A 106 -2.06 16.54 -10.53
CA GLN A 106 -1.71 15.12 -10.47
C GLN A 106 -0.38 14.84 -9.76
N THR A 107 0.44 15.86 -9.49
CA THR A 107 1.83 15.68 -8.99
C THR A 107 2.11 16.31 -7.64
N ARG A 108 1.08 16.74 -6.91
CA ARG A 108 1.22 17.43 -5.61
C ARG A 108 1.88 16.55 -4.56
N LEU A 109 1.42 15.30 -4.44
CA LEU A 109 2.03 14.35 -3.49
C LEU A 109 3.48 14.04 -3.88
N LYS A 110 3.78 13.87 -5.17
CA LYS A 110 5.14 13.67 -5.66
C LYS A 110 6.08 14.80 -5.24
N THR A 111 5.63 16.04 -5.42
CA THR A 111 6.41 17.24 -5.04
C THR A 111 6.63 17.26 -3.53
N ALA A 112 5.58 17.03 -2.73
CA ALA A 112 5.68 17.07 -1.29
C ALA A 112 6.63 16.01 -0.72
N ILE A 113 6.52 14.75 -1.14
CA ILE A 113 7.37 13.67 -0.58
C ILE A 113 8.82 13.73 -1.07
N ALA A 114 9.11 14.45 -2.15
CA ALA A 114 10.47 14.66 -2.62
C ALA A 114 11.34 15.41 -1.57
N GLU A 115 10.74 16.27 -0.74
CA GLU A 115 11.42 17.03 0.30
C GLU A 115 12.04 16.14 1.40
N VAL A 116 11.46 14.96 1.62
CA VAL A 116 11.91 14.00 2.64
C VAL A 116 12.50 12.72 2.04
N ALA A 117 12.75 12.70 0.74
CA ALA A 117 13.23 11.50 0.04
C ALA A 117 14.59 10.97 0.54
N GLY A 118 15.41 11.79 1.17
CA GLY A 118 16.68 11.40 1.80
C GLY A 118 16.53 10.84 3.23
N GLU A 119 15.36 11.02 3.85
CA GLU A 119 15.11 10.64 5.24
C GLU A 119 14.60 9.18 5.36
N TYR A 120 14.02 8.63 4.30
CA TYR A 120 13.44 7.29 4.26
C TYR A 120 14.02 6.46 3.13
N ASP A 121 14.02 5.15 3.31
CA ASP A 121 14.44 4.19 2.30
C ASP A 121 13.25 3.78 1.43
N TYR A 122 12.08 3.61 2.07
CA TYR A 122 10.80 3.27 1.42
C TYR A 122 9.67 4.21 1.84
N CYS A 123 8.74 4.42 0.90
CA CYS A 123 7.42 4.99 1.17
C CYS A 123 6.36 4.00 0.68
N ILE A 124 5.42 3.60 1.55
CA ILE A 124 4.28 2.74 1.20
C ILE A 124 3.02 3.57 1.26
N ILE A 125 2.28 3.62 0.13
CA ILE A 125 1.02 4.36 0.04
C ILE A 125 -0.14 3.37 0.03
N ASP A 126 -0.98 3.43 1.08
CA ASP A 126 -2.23 2.67 1.18
C ASP A 126 -3.37 3.44 0.53
N ASN A 127 -3.81 3.02 -0.64
CA ASN A 127 -4.77 3.74 -1.45
C ASN A 127 -6.23 3.36 -1.17
N ALA A 128 -7.13 4.34 -1.29
CA ALA A 128 -8.57 4.13 -1.25
C ALA A 128 -9.04 3.18 -2.36
N PRO A 129 -10.19 2.51 -2.19
CA PRO A 129 -10.84 1.72 -3.24
C PRO A 129 -11.62 2.63 -4.21
N ASP A 130 -10.94 3.56 -4.85
CA ASP A 130 -11.55 4.63 -5.65
C ASP A 130 -10.55 5.11 -6.72
N GLU A 131 -11.04 5.71 -7.80
CA GLU A 131 -10.25 6.41 -8.81
C GLU A 131 -10.46 7.93 -8.65
N ASN A 132 -9.79 8.49 -7.65
CA ASN A 132 -9.90 9.92 -7.34
C ASN A 132 -8.53 10.62 -7.44
N MET A 133 -8.51 11.95 -7.25
CA MET A 133 -7.29 12.75 -7.38
C MET A 133 -6.18 12.31 -6.44
N SER A 134 -6.49 11.82 -5.24
CA SER A 134 -5.47 11.36 -4.31
C SER A 134 -4.81 10.05 -4.79
N VAL A 135 -5.58 9.12 -5.37
CA VAL A 135 -5.03 7.89 -5.96
C VAL A 135 -4.19 8.20 -7.20
N ILE A 136 -4.64 9.11 -8.09
CA ILE A 136 -3.84 9.57 -9.23
C ILE A 136 -2.51 10.18 -8.77
N ASN A 137 -2.55 11.03 -7.73
CA ASN A 137 -1.34 11.62 -7.14
C ASN A 137 -0.38 10.58 -6.54
N ALA A 138 -0.92 9.57 -5.87
CA ALA A 138 -0.14 8.47 -5.31
C ALA A 138 0.57 7.66 -6.41
N LEU A 139 -0.13 7.33 -7.49
CA LEU A 139 0.45 6.64 -8.65
C LEU A 139 1.47 7.53 -9.37
N ALA A 140 1.20 8.83 -9.53
CA ALA A 140 2.12 9.78 -10.14
C ALA A 140 3.42 9.96 -9.32
N ALA A 141 3.34 9.77 -7.99
CA ALA A 141 4.50 9.79 -7.08
C ALA A 141 5.23 8.44 -7.00
N GLY A 142 4.59 7.34 -7.44
CA GLY A 142 5.05 5.97 -7.24
C GLY A 142 6.16 5.51 -8.16
N ASP A 143 6.98 4.58 -7.66
CA ASP A 143 7.89 3.79 -8.48
C ASP A 143 7.25 2.45 -8.85
N ASP A 144 6.52 1.85 -7.89
CA ASP A 144 5.97 0.51 -8.01
C ASP A 144 4.50 0.44 -7.59
N VAL A 145 3.78 -0.54 -8.15
CA VAL A 145 2.40 -0.87 -7.80
C VAL A 145 2.28 -2.36 -7.56
N ILE A 146 1.69 -2.74 -6.42
CA ILE A 146 1.18 -4.09 -6.13
C ILE A 146 -0.34 -4.00 -5.96
N ILE A 147 -1.07 -4.94 -6.56
CA ILE A 147 -2.52 -5.01 -6.49
C ILE A 147 -2.93 -6.25 -5.67
N PRO A 148 -3.35 -6.08 -4.40
CA PRO A 148 -3.95 -7.16 -3.63
C PRO A 148 -5.28 -7.60 -4.25
N VAL A 149 -5.48 -8.92 -4.36
CA VAL A 149 -6.63 -9.53 -5.01
C VAL A 149 -7.20 -10.62 -4.10
N LYS A 150 -8.49 -10.53 -3.79
CA LYS A 150 -9.20 -11.60 -3.11
C LYS A 150 -10.00 -12.37 -4.16
N VAL A 151 -9.70 -13.66 -4.33
CA VAL A 151 -10.38 -14.49 -5.33
C VAL A 151 -11.85 -14.70 -4.96
N ASP A 152 -12.75 -14.08 -5.71
CA ASP A 152 -14.20 -14.24 -5.66
C ASP A 152 -14.80 -13.98 -7.06
N GLN A 153 -16.12 -14.08 -7.17
CA GLN A 153 -16.84 -14.00 -8.45
C GLN A 153 -16.61 -12.67 -9.22
N PHE A 154 -16.33 -11.56 -8.51
CA PHE A 154 -16.19 -10.21 -9.10
C PHE A 154 -14.76 -9.70 -9.08
N THR A 155 -13.79 -10.58 -8.93
CA THR A 155 -12.38 -10.17 -8.73
C THR A 155 -11.79 -9.50 -9.95
N PHE A 156 -12.08 -10.01 -11.13
CA PHE A 156 -11.31 -9.72 -12.34
C PHE A 156 -11.59 -8.33 -12.92
N ASP A 157 -12.85 -7.88 -12.90
CA ASP A 157 -13.23 -6.58 -13.47
C ASP A 157 -12.48 -5.42 -12.81
N GLY A 158 -12.50 -5.35 -11.49
CA GLY A 158 -11.82 -4.28 -10.75
C GLY A 158 -10.29 -4.32 -10.85
N VAL A 159 -9.70 -5.50 -11.12
CA VAL A 159 -8.24 -5.61 -11.35
C VAL A 159 -7.88 -5.07 -12.74
N ASP A 160 -8.66 -5.37 -13.76
CA ASP A 160 -8.44 -4.88 -15.12
C ASP A 160 -8.54 -3.36 -15.18
N GLU A 161 -9.58 -2.79 -14.56
CA GLU A 161 -9.75 -1.33 -14.44
C GLU A 161 -8.56 -0.69 -13.70
N MET A 162 -8.11 -1.27 -12.60
CA MET A 162 -6.95 -0.75 -11.87
C MET A 162 -5.66 -0.81 -12.70
N ILE A 163 -5.41 -1.90 -13.44
CA ILE A 163 -4.26 -2.00 -14.33
C ILE A 163 -4.34 -0.95 -15.43
N GLN A 164 -5.54 -0.67 -15.96
CA GLN A 164 -5.73 0.38 -16.95
C GLN A 164 -5.44 1.77 -16.37
N CYS A 165 -5.93 2.07 -15.16
CA CYS A 165 -5.62 3.31 -14.45
C CYS A 165 -4.09 3.48 -14.25
N VAL A 166 -3.39 2.43 -13.81
CA VAL A 166 -1.92 2.44 -13.65
C VAL A 166 -1.23 2.75 -14.99
N ARG A 167 -1.69 2.16 -16.09
CA ARG A 167 -1.15 2.43 -17.45
C ARG A 167 -1.37 3.88 -17.85
N GLN A 168 -2.57 4.41 -17.65
CA GLN A 168 -2.89 5.81 -17.97
C GLN A 168 -2.01 6.78 -17.18
N VAL A 169 -1.84 6.54 -15.87
CA VAL A 169 -0.95 7.40 -15.06
C VAL A 169 0.50 7.27 -15.49
N ARG A 170 0.97 6.05 -15.80
CA ARG A 170 2.32 5.85 -16.32
C ARG A 170 2.55 6.63 -17.61
N ASP A 171 1.64 6.53 -18.55
CA ASP A 171 1.82 7.07 -19.90
C ASP A 171 1.68 8.61 -19.91
N ASN A 172 0.92 9.20 -18.98
CA ASN A 172 0.66 10.65 -18.96
C ASN A 172 1.44 11.43 -17.90
N PHE A 173 1.77 10.80 -16.73
CA PHE A 173 2.29 11.54 -15.57
C PHE A 173 3.57 10.95 -14.98
N ASN A 174 3.83 9.63 -15.16
CA ASN A 174 4.96 8.98 -14.51
C ASN A 174 5.49 7.76 -15.27
N VAL A 175 6.30 7.98 -16.29
CA VAL A 175 6.86 6.90 -17.16
C VAL A 175 7.66 5.82 -16.41
N ARG A 176 8.09 6.09 -15.16
CA ARG A 176 8.84 5.13 -14.33
C ARG A 176 7.94 4.19 -13.54
N LEU A 177 6.64 4.51 -13.43
CA LEU A 177 5.70 3.68 -12.67
C LEU A 177 5.66 2.25 -13.22
N THR A 178 5.94 1.28 -12.36
CA THR A 178 6.00 -0.13 -12.74
C THR A 178 4.95 -0.94 -12.00
N PHE A 179 4.05 -1.59 -12.73
CA PHE A 179 3.18 -2.60 -12.15
C PHE A 179 3.99 -3.87 -11.87
N ARG A 180 4.15 -4.23 -10.59
CA ARG A 180 4.93 -5.40 -10.16
C ARG A 180 4.13 -6.68 -10.19
N GLY A 181 2.84 -6.62 -9.90
CA GLY A 181 1.97 -7.79 -10.01
C GLY A 181 0.78 -7.75 -9.07
N CYS A 182 -0.07 -8.77 -9.21
CA CYS A 182 -1.15 -9.05 -8.29
C CYS A 182 -0.69 -10.00 -7.20
N VAL A 183 -1.12 -9.78 -5.96
CA VAL A 183 -0.93 -10.71 -4.84
C VAL A 183 -2.28 -11.23 -4.35
N ILE A 184 -2.45 -12.55 -4.31
CA ILE A 184 -3.68 -13.15 -3.77
C ILE A 184 -3.68 -13.01 -2.26
N THR A 185 -4.77 -12.46 -1.73
CA THR A 185 -5.01 -12.32 -0.29
C THR A 185 -6.14 -13.23 0.17
N SER A 186 -6.20 -13.52 1.47
CA SER A 186 -7.24 -14.38 2.07
C SER A 186 -7.36 -15.75 1.38
N TYR A 187 -6.24 -16.31 0.94
CA TYR A 187 -6.20 -17.59 0.26
C TYR A 187 -6.55 -18.75 1.21
N ARG A 188 -7.53 -19.57 0.86
CA ARG A 188 -8.04 -20.68 1.69
C ARG A 188 -7.67 -22.07 1.17
N GLY A 189 -7.08 -22.18 -0.01
CA GLY A 189 -6.76 -23.46 -0.65
C GLY A 189 -7.97 -24.28 -1.08
N ASN A 190 -9.18 -23.71 -1.08
CA ASN A 190 -10.36 -24.34 -1.61
C ASN A 190 -10.38 -24.30 -3.15
N GLU A 191 -11.29 -25.06 -3.77
CA GLU A 191 -11.36 -25.21 -5.22
C GLU A 191 -11.47 -23.85 -5.95
N VAL A 192 -12.29 -22.92 -5.44
CA VAL A 192 -12.45 -21.58 -6.02
C VAL A 192 -11.13 -20.81 -6.01
N ASN A 193 -10.40 -20.86 -4.89
CA ASN A 193 -9.10 -20.17 -4.82
C ASN A 193 -8.05 -20.82 -5.73
N VAL A 194 -8.03 -22.15 -5.83
CA VAL A 194 -7.11 -22.87 -6.72
C VAL A 194 -7.39 -22.54 -8.18
N GLN A 195 -8.65 -22.60 -8.60
CA GLN A 195 -9.05 -22.26 -9.98
C GLN A 195 -8.79 -20.79 -10.30
N GLY A 196 -9.13 -19.86 -9.40
CA GLY A 196 -8.89 -18.44 -9.58
C GLY A 196 -7.40 -18.10 -9.64
N ALA A 197 -6.57 -18.73 -8.81
CA ALA A 197 -5.11 -18.57 -8.87
C ALA A 197 -4.53 -19.12 -10.19
N ALA A 198 -5.03 -20.26 -10.67
CA ALA A 198 -4.63 -20.83 -11.95
C ALA A 198 -4.99 -19.88 -13.12
N TYR A 199 -6.20 -19.32 -13.09
CA TYR A 199 -6.63 -18.34 -14.08
C TYR A 199 -5.73 -17.08 -14.08
N LEU A 200 -5.50 -16.48 -12.90
CA LEU A 200 -4.62 -15.32 -12.79
C LEU A 200 -3.20 -15.61 -13.30
N LYS A 201 -2.70 -16.82 -13.04
CA LYS A 201 -1.37 -17.23 -13.48
C LYS A 201 -1.27 -17.41 -15.01
N GLN A 202 -2.34 -17.89 -15.66
CA GLN A 202 -2.38 -18.04 -17.12
C GLN A 202 -2.42 -16.70 -17.85
N MET A 203 -2.95 -15.68 -17.21
CA MET A 203 -3.09 -14.35 -17.78
C MET A 203 -1.87 -13.48 -17.44
N GLU A 204 -0.89 -13.42 -18.33
CA GLU A 204 0.37 -12.66 -18.13
C GLU A 204 0.15 -11.19 -17.74
N LYS A 205 -0.98 -10.59 -18.14
CA LYS A 205 -1.31 -9.19 -17.81
C LYS A 205 -1.38 -8.92 -16.30
N TYR A 206 -1.69 -9.95 -15.49
CA TYR A 206 -1.81 -9.80 -14.03
C TYR A 206 -0.47 -9.94 -13.30
N ARG A 207 0.55 -10.51 -13.93
CA ARG A 207 1.88 -10.70 -13.31
C ARG A 207 1.77 -11.29 -11.91
N LEU A 208 1.01 -12.39 -11.77
CA LEU A 208 0.72 -12.95 -10.46
C LEU A 208 2.00 -13.23 -9.68
N MET A 209 2.12 -12.66 -8.49
CA MET A 209 3.22 -12.92 -7.57
C MET A 209 3.20 -14.38 -7.10
N GLN A 210 4.37 -14.94 -6.79
CA GLN A 210 4.49 -16.32 -6.32
C GLN A 210 3.90 -16.50 -4.93
N THR A 211 4.04 -15.46 -4.10
CA THR A 211 3.50 -15.43 -2.74
C THR A 211 2.02 -15.10 -2.75
N HIS A 212 1.23 -15.86 -2.00
CA HIS A 212 -0.13 -15.50 -1.61
C HIS A 212 -0.22 -15.32 -0.09
N ILE A 213 -1.21 -14.57 0.38
CA ILE A 213 -1.46 -14.39 1.81
C ILE A 213 -2.58 -15.33 2.26
N SER A 214 -2.23 -16.31 3.10
CA SER A 214 -3.16 -17.29 3.64
C SER A 214 -4.22 -16.64 4.52
N TRP A 215 -5.45 -17.11 4.39
CA TRP A 215 -6.52 -16.70 5.27
C TRP A 215 -6.30 -17.26 6.68
N THR A 216 -6.48 -16.43 7.68
CA THR A 216 -6.53 -16.81 9.08
C THR A 216 -7.25 -15.73 9.89
N ALA A 217 -8.07 -16.14 10.87
CA ALA A 217 -8.72 -15.23 11.81
C ALA A 217 -7.72 -14.35 12.59
N LYS A 218 -6.45 -14.77 12.69
CA LYS A 218 -5.40 -14.00 13.36
C LYS A 218 -5.11 -12.67 12.66
N VAL A 219 -5.41 -12.53 11.38
CA VAL A 219 -5.30 -11.27 10.65
C VAL A 219 -6.33 -10.27 11.18
N ASP A 220 -7.58 -10.69 11.34
CA ASP A 220 -8.65 -9.83 11.86
C ASP A 220 -8.36 -9.45 13.32
N GLU A 221 -7.93 -10.41 14.16
CA GLU A 221 -7.51 -10.17 15.55
C GLU A 221 -6.35 -9.15 15.62
N SER A 222 -5.37 -9.24 14.70
CA SER A 222 -4.22 -8.33 14.63
C SER A 222 -4.65 -6.89 14.31
N THR A 223 -5.66 -6.74 13.46
CA THR A 223 -6.23 -5.44 13.09
C THR A 223 -6.92 -4.79 14.29
N PHE A 224 -7.72 -5.55 15.01
CA PHE A 224 -8.35 -5.09 16.27
C PHE A 224 -7.32 -4.68 17.32
N ALA A 225 -6.27 -5.48 17.46
CA ALA A 225 -5.18 -5.21 18.41
C ALA A 225 -4.23 -4.08 17.95
N LYS A 226 -4.40 -3.55 16.72
CA LYS A 226 -3.49 -2.58 16.09
C LYS A 226 -2.02 -3.05 16.14
N ARG A 227 -1.81 -4.33 15.92
CA ARG A 227 -0.48 -4.96 15.93
C ARG A 227 -0.22 -5.66 14.61
N PRO A 228 0.94 -5.43 13.97
CA PRO A 228 1.32 -6.21 12.78
C PRO A 228 1.19 -7.70 13.06
N ILE A 229 0.77 -8.48 12.06
CA ILE A 229 0.52 -9.92 12.23
C ILE A 229 1.76 -10.67 12.76
N MET A 230 2.95 -10.19 12.43
CA MET A 230 4.22 -10.76 12.90
C MET A 230 4.47 -10.54 14.38
N VAL A 231 3.87 -9.50 14.98
CA VAL A 231 3.91 -9.24 16.44
C VAL A 231 2.76 -9.98 17.13
N HIS A 232 1.57 -9.93 16.51
CA HIS A 232 0.36 -10.52 17.09
C HIS A 232 0.39 -12.05 17.08
N SER A 233 0.80 -12.65 15.96
CA SER A 233 0.84 -14.11 15.79
C SER A 233 2.00 -14.53 14.87
N PRO A 234 3.26 -14.50 15.37
CA PRO A 234 4.45 -14.66 14.55
C PRO A 234 4.59 -16.02 13.87
N ARG A 235 3.92 -17.05 14.39
CA ARG A 235 3.96 -18.41 13.86
C ARG A 235 2.84 -18.73 12.87
N CYS A 236 1.84 -17.85 12.70
CA CYS A 236 0.75 -18.10 11.74
C CYS A 236 1.22 -18.01 10.29
N TRP A 237 0.49 -18.65 9.40
CA TRP A 237 0.82 -18.69 7.97
C TRP A 237 0.89 -17.28 7.37
N ALA A 238 -0.08 -16.41 7.66
CA ALA A 238 -0.08 -15.06 7.12
C ALA A 238 1.16 -14.24 7.54
N ALA A 239 1.70 -14.43 8.74
CA ALA A 239 2.95 -13.78 9.16
C ALA A 239 4.16 -14.24 8.34
N ARG A 240 4.21 -15.52 8.00
CA ARG A 240 5.25 -16.08 7.11
C ARG A 240 5.08 -15.57 5.67
N ASP A 241 3.84 -15.51 5.21
CA ASP A 241 3.52 -15.08 3.86
C ASP A 241 3.86 -13.60 3.64
N TYR A 242 3.59 -12.70 4.60
CA TYR A 242 4.01 -11.30 4.49
C TYR A 242 5.54 -11.14 4.48
N LYS A 243 6.29 -11.98 5.20
CA LYS A 243 7.76 -12.01 5.09
C LYS A 243 8.20 -12.42 3.68
N ARG A 244 7.58 -13.47 3.12
CA ARG A 244 7.86 -13.93 1.76
C ARG A 244 7.51 -12.87 0.72
N LEU A 245 6.35 -12.22 0.87
CA LEU A 245 5.92 -11.15 -0.03
C LEU A 245 6.91 -9.98 -0.04
N ALA A 246 7.35 -9.53 1.15
CA ALA A 246 8.35 -8.48 1.23
C ALA A 246 9.67 -8.90 0.56
N HIS A 247 10.14 -10.11 0.84
CA HIS A 247 11.36 -10.66 0.23
C HIS A 247 11.23 -10.77 -1.30
N GLU A 248 10.11 -11.30 -1.80
CA GLU A 248 9.82 -11.38 -3.24
C GLU A 248 9.84 -9.99 -3.89
N TYR A 249 9.16 -9.01 -3.30
CA TYR A 249 9.14 -7.64 -3.81
C TYR A 249 10.55 -7.03 -3.83
N LEU A 250 11.30 -7.10 -2.73
CA LEU A 250 12.65 -6.55 -2.65
C LEU A 250 13.60 -7.22 -3.66
N THR A 251 13.49 -8.53 -3.84
CA THR A 251 14.25 -9.27 -4.86
C THR A 251 13.92 -8.81 -6.28
N MET A 252 12.62 -8.61 -6.59
CA MET A 252 12.17 -8.13 -7.91
C MET A 252 12.72 -6.75 -8.29
N ILE A 253 13.05 -5.93 -7.31
CA ILE A 253 13.59 -4.57 -7.53
C ILE A 253 15.12 -4.52 -7.41
N GLY A 254 15.77 -5.64 -7.12
CA GLY A 254 17.22 -5.73 -7.00
C GLY A 254 17.79 -5.18 -5.69
N ASP A 255 16.96 -5.00 -4.65
CA ASP A 255 17.43 -4.58 -3.34
C ASP A 255 18.04 -5.75 -2.54
N GLN A 256 19.05 -5.43 -1.70
CA GLN A 256 19.69 -6.44 -0.85
C GLN A 256 18.74 -6.86 0.27
N CYS A 257 18.22 -8.06 0.16
CA CYS A 257 17.36 -8.65 1.19
C CYS A 257 18.16 -9.37 2.24
N VAL A 258 17.85 -9.15 3.52
CA VAL A 258 18.18 -10.12 4.56
C VAL A 258 17.32 -11.36 4.29
N ALA A 259 17.95 -12.49 3.93
CA ALA A 259 17.21 -13.73 3.70
C ALA A 259 16.32 -14.06 4.92
N PRO A 260 15.04 -14.40 4.73
CA PRO A 260 14.21 -14.83 5.84
C PRO A 260 14.86 -16.05 6.49
N ALA A 261 15.14 -16.00 7.79
CA ALA A 261 15.64 -17.16 8.51
C ALA A 261 14.62 -18.29 8.33
N GLU A 262 15.03 -19.34 7.64
CA GLU A 262 14.23 -20.56 7.51
C GLU A 262 14.03 -21.12 8.92
N GLY A 263 12.82 -21.00 9.44
CA GLY A 263 12.43 -21.67 10.68
C GLY A 263 12.55 -23.18 10.43
N LYS A 264 13.57 -23.77 11.02
CA LYS A 264 13.62 -25.23 11.15
C LYS A 264 12.35 -25.70 11.83
N GLY A 265 11.65 -26.60 11.17
CA GLY A 265 10.41 -27.29 11.33
C GLY A 265 9.68 -27.35 12.63
#